data_07c60236898137d54c38d5c67d719e4f
#
_entry.id   07c60236898137d54c38d5c67d719e4f
#
_cell.length_a   1.000
_cell.length_b   1.000
_cell.length_c   1.000
_cell.angle_alpha   90.00
_cell.angle_beta   90.00
_cell.angle_gamma   90.00
#
_symmetry.space_group_name_H-M   'P 1'
#
loop_
_entity.id
_entity.type
_entity.pdbx_description
1 polymer ?
#
loop_
_entity_poly.entity_id
_entity_poly.type
_entity_poly.pdbx_seq_one_letter_code
_entity_poly.pdbx_strand_id
1 'polypeptide(L)'
;MYLTNYERITVDEIAELRGQLAEHDAEFHVVKNTLLNVVAKERSLPDLGDHLAGPTAIIVGGNNPSGVAKIVFDFFKKKEKVELKAGVLNDRALSKDEIEALSKLPGLEVLRAQLLGLLTQPSTGFVRIINAVPQGLVNVLQAKVREEGGNNA
;
A
#
# COMPACT_ATOMS: atom_id res chain seq x y z
N MET A 1 -11.87 -1.09 5.09
CA MET A 1 -12.18 -1.59 6.45
C MET A 1 -11.33 -2.81 6.72
N TYR A 2 -10.66 -2.86 7.88
CA TYR A 2 -9.83 -4.00 8.29
C TYR A 2 -10.35 -4.54 9.60
N LEU A 3 -10.42 -5.87 9.71
CA LEU A 3 -10.87 -6.61 10.89
C LEU A 3 -9.66 -7.16 11.63
N THR A 4 -9.52 -6.80 12.89
CA THR A 4 -8.37 -7.19 13.72
C THR A 4 -8.83 -7.81 15.03
N ASN A 5 -8.02 -8.71 15.56
CA ASN A 5 -8.17 -9.14 16.94
C ASN A 5 -7.42 -8.14 17.84
N TYR A 6 -8.04 -7.67 18.93
CA TYR A 6 -7.40 -6.76 19.88
C TYR A 6 -7.04 -7.46 21.20
N GLU A 7 -7.13 -8.76 21.26
CA GLU A 7 -6.77 -9.56 22.43
C GLU A 7 -5.28 -9.41 22.74
N ARG A 8 -4.94 -9.09 23.97
CA ARG A 8 -3.56 -8.89 24.44
C ARG A 8 -2.87 -7.58 24.02
N ILE A 9 -3.58 -6.59 23.53
CA ILE A 9 -3.05 -5.24 23.30
C ILE A 9 -3.23 -4.43 24.58
N THR A 10 -2.22 -3.66 25.00
CA THR A 10 -2.31 -2.74 26.13
C THR A 10 -3.01 -1.43 25.72
N VAL A 11 -3.52 -0.70 26.71
CA VAL A 11 -4.21 0.57 26.46
C VAL A 11 -3.28 1.61 25.79
N ASP A 12 -2.02 1.63 26.22
CA ASP A 12 -1.01 2.54 25.66
C ASP A 12 -0.73 2.22 24.19
N GLU A 13 -0.66 0.94 23.83
CA GLU A 13 -0.48 0.49 22.46
C GLU A 13 -1.67 0.85 21.55
N ILE A 14 -2.89 0.78 22.09
CA ILE A 14 -4.09 1.23 21.35
C ILE A 14 -4.07 2.74 21.14
N ALA A 15 -3.59 3.50 22.13
CA ALA A 15 -3.46 4.94 22.00
C ALA A 15 -2.41 5.34 20.93
N GLU A 16 -1.28 4.63 20.91
CA GLU A 16 -0.24 4.80 19.87
C GLU A 16 -0.78 4.46 18.47
N LEU A 17 -1.48 3.34 18.34
CA LEU A 17 -2.11 2.94 17.08
C LEU A 17 -3.13 3.96 16.59
N ARG A 18 -3.97 4.49 17.48
CA ARG A 18 -4.93 5.55 17.14
C ARG A 18 -4.26 6.82 16.66
N GLY A 19 -3.13 7.20 17.29
CA GLY A 19 -2.34 8.36 16.86
C GLY A 19 -1.83 8.20 15.43
N GLN A 20 -1.23 7.05 15.13
CA GLN A 20 -0.72 6.75 13.78
C GLN A 20 -1.83 6.63 12.72
N LEU A 21 -2.98 6.07 13.09
CA LEU A 21 -4.13 5.95 12.19
C LEU A 21 -4.78 7.31 11.88
N ALA A 22 -4.82 8.22 12.85
CA ALA A 22 -5.38 9.57 12.67
C ALA A 22 -4.60 10.39 11.62
N GLU A 23 -3.28 10.18 11.47
CA GLU A 23 -2.47 10.80 10.42
C GLU A 23 -2.91 10.40 9.00
N HIS A 24 -3.61 9.27 8.88
CA HIS A 24 -4.08 8.71 7.60
C HIS A 24 -5.61 8.70 7.48
N ASP A 25 -6.31 9.54 8.21
CA ASP A 25 -7.78 9.63 8.24
C ASP A 25 -8.45 8.27 8.53
N ALA A 26 -7.83 7.47 9.41
CA ALA A 26 -8.35 6.17 9.79
C ALA A 26 -8.73 6.14 11.28
N GLU A 27 -9.80 5.44 11.57
CA GLU A 27 -10.33 5.34 12.92
C GLU A 27 -10.36 3.88 13.39
N PHE A 28 -10.01 3.67 14.66
CA PHE A 28 -10.05 2.37 15.32
C PHE A 28 -11.24 2.27 16.25
N HIS A 29 -12.16 1.35 15.95
CA HIS A 29 -13.35 1.09 16.73
C HIS A 29 -13.43 -0.35 17.21
N VAL A 30 -13.78 -0.55 18.47
CA VAL A 30 -14.12 -1.87 19.00
C VAL A 30 -15.62 -2.08 18.87
N VAL A 31 -16.03 -3.11 18.14
CA VAL A 31 -17.44 -3.35 17.81
C VAL A 31 -17.85 -4.77 18.18
N LYS A 32 -19.10 -4.90 18.57
CA LYS A 32 -19.70 -6.20 18.90
C LYS A 32 -19.97 -6.99 17.59
N ASN A 33 -19.54 -8.26 17.54
CA ASN A 33 -19.67 -9.10 16.34
C ASN A 33 -21.12 -9.23 15.82
N THR A 34 -22.09 -9.26 16.74
CA THR A 34 -23.50 -9.32 16.37
C THR A 34 -23.96 -8.10 15.57
N LEU A 35 -23.50 -6.89 15.93
CA LEU A 35 -23.81 -5.66 15.20
C LEU A 35 -23.11 -5.64 13.83
N LEU A 36 -21.87 -6.12 13.77
CA LEU A 36 -21.15 -6.27 12.51
C LEU A 36 -21.88 -7.18 11.53
N ASN A 37 -22.40 -8.32 11.98
CA ASN A 37 -23.17 -9.23 11.14
C ASN A 37 -24.45 -8.59 10.58
N VAL A 38 -25.15 -7.79 11.38
CA VAL A 38 -26.34 -7.07 10.92
C VAL A 38 -25.98 -6.07 9.84
N VAL A 39 -24.96 -5.23 10.08
CA VAL A 39 -24.51 -4.22 9.12
C VAL A 39 -23.95 -4.87 7.85
N ALA A 40 -23.22 -5.98 7.97
CA ALA A 40 -22.70 -6.71 6.80
C ALA A 40 -23.82 -7.20 5.90
N LYS A 41 -24.90 -7.72 6.48
CA LYS A 41 -26.10 -8.16 5.71
C LYS A 41 -26.85 -6.98 5.07
N GLU A 42 -27.03 -5.87 5.79
CA GLU A 42 -27.71 -4.68 5.25
C GLU A 42 -26.92 -4.01 4.11
N ARG A 43 -25.59 -4.03 4.18
CA ARG A 43 -24.72 -3.42 3.18
C ARG A 43 -24.30 -4.38 2.07
N SER A 44 -24.84 -5.62 2.04
CA SER A 44 -24.46 -6.67 1.07
C SER A 44 -22.94 -6.90 1.02
N LEU A 45 -22.29 -6.75 2.17
CA LEU A 45 -20.86 -7.05 2.27
C LEU A 45 -20.63 -8.57 2.16
N PRO A 46 -19.46 -9.01 1.69
CA PRO A 46 -19.13 -10.42 1.64
C PRO A 46 -19.26 -11.08 3.02
N ASP A 47 -19.60 -12.35 3.03
CA ASP A 47 -19.83 -13.08 4.29
C ASP A 47 -18.55 -13.13 5.12
N LEU A 48 -18.57 -12.42 6.24
CA LEU A 48 -17.47 -12.31 7.18
C LEU A 48 -17.63 -13.29 8.35
N GLY A 49 -18.63 -14.16 8.32
CA GLY A 49 -19.05 -15.03 9.43
C GLY A 49 -17.91 -15.82 10.03
N ASP A 50 -17.05 -16.41 9.20
CA ASP A 50 -15.90 -17.23 9.64
C ASP A 50 -14.80 -16.39 10.34
N HIS A 51 -14.71 -15.10 10.03
CA HIS A 51 -13.70 -14.19 10.58
C HIS A 51 -14.18 -13.40 11.82
N LEU A 52 -15.45 -13.52 12.20
CA LEU A 52 -16.05 -12.83 13.34
C LEU A 52 -15.99 -13.63 14.65
N ALA A 53 -15.15 -14.65 14.74
CA ALA A 53 -14.93 -15.41 15.95
C ALA A 53 -14.00 -14.63 16.94
N GLY A 54 -14.41 -14.50 18.21
CA GLY A 54 -13.63 -13.83 19.27
C GLY A 54 -13.69 -12.30 19.24
N PRO A 55 -12.84 -11.61 20.03
CA PRO A 55 -12.82 -10.15 20.11
C PRO A 55 -12.44 -9.54 18.76
N THR A 56 -13.23 -8.58 18.31
CA THR A 56 -13.05 -7.97 16.98
C THR A 56 -13.05 -6.46 17.08
N ALA A 57 -12.02 -5.84 16.53
CA ALA A 57 -11.94 -4.41 16.30
C ALA A 57 -11.93 -4.13 14.80
N ILE A 58 -12.47 -2.99 14.44
CA ILE A 58 -12.54 -2.53 13.07
C ILE A 58 -11.65 -1.30 12.92
N ILE A 59 -10.88 -1.28 11.85
CA ILE A 59 -10.17 -0.10 11.40
C ILE A 59 -10.87 0.38 10.13
N VAL A 60 -11.48 1.55 10.22
CA VAL A 60 -12.11 2.21 9.09
C VAL A 60 -11.10 3.19 8.53
N GLY A 61 -10.60 2.95 7.33
CA GLY A 61 -9.70 3.86 6.64
C GLY A 61 -10.46 4.78 5.69
N GLY A 62 -9.99 6.01 5.56
CA GLY A 62 -10.50 6.99 4.61
C GLY A 62 -9.99 6.74 3.18
N ASN A 63 -9.48 7.79 2.55
CA ASN A 63 -9.08 7.77 1.13
C ASN A 63 -7.79 6.99 0.81
N ASN A 64 -7.01 6.56 1.81
CA ASN A 64 -5.70 5.95 1.61
C ASN A 64 -5.61 4.52 2.19
N PRO A 65 -6.24 3.52 1.56
CA PRO A 65 -6.28 2.15 2.08
C PRO A 65 -4.88 1.52 2.19
N SER A 66 -3.96 1.80 1.27
CA SER A 66 -2.61 1.24 1.31
C SER A 66 -1.77 1.79 2.47
N GLY A 67 -1.90 3.09 2.80
CA GLY A 67 -1.25 3.69 3.97
C GLY A 67 -1.72 3.08 5.27
N VAL A 68 -3.02 2.90 5.43
CA VAL A 68 -3.62 2.24 6.59
C VAL A 68 -3.18 0.78 6.69
N ALA A 69 -3.19 0.04 5.57
CA ALA A 69 -2.73 -1.35 5.54
C ALA A 69 -1.27 -1.48 6.00
N LYS A 70 -0.40 -0.56 5.58
CA LYS A 70 1.01 -0.54 5.98
C LYS A 70 1.18 -0.34 7.48
N ILE A 71 0.51 0.68 8.06
CA ILE A 71 0.58 0.96 9.50
C ILE A 71 0.07 -0.25 10.30
N VAL A 72 -1.07 -0.78 9.90
CA VAL A 72 -1.68 -1.94 10.55
C VAL A 72 -0.74 -3.15 10.49
N PHE A 73 -0.18 -3.44 9.32
CA PHE A 73 0.73 -4.56 9.14
C PHE A 73 2.04 -4.39 9.92
N ASP A 74 2.66 -3.20 9.88
CA ASP A 74 3.90 -2.89 10.61
C ASP A 74 3.70 -2.95 12.12
N PHE A 75 2.56 -2.45 12.61
CA PHE A 75 2.21 -2.51 14.03
C PHE A 75 2.02 -3.96 14.50
N PHE A 76 1.32 -4.77 13.73
CA PHE A 76 1.05 -6.16 14.08
C PHE A 76 2.28 -7.06 13.92
N LYS A 77 3.14 -6.78 12.94
CA LYS A 77 4.42 -7.47 12.78
C LYS A 77 5.39 -7.22 13.94
N LYS A 78 5.39 -5.99 14.48
CA LYS A 78 6.18 -5.65 15.67
C LYS A 78 5.69 -6.35 16.94
N LYS A 79 4.41 -6.65 17.01
CA LYS A 79 3.71 -7.09 18.23
C LYS A 79 3.19 -8.53 18.13
N GLU A 80 3.73 -9.43 17.37
CA GLU A 80 3.44 -10.88 17.20
C GLU A 80 2.15 -11.47 17.88
N LYS A 81 1.45 -10.65 18.67
CA LYS A 81 0.32 -11.00 19.55
C LYS A 81 -1.05 -10.72 18.91
N VAL A 82 -1.08 -10.01 17.80
CA VAL A 82 -2.33 -9.54 17.18
C VAL A 82 -2.45 -10.12 15.78
N GLU A 83 -3.56 -10.77 15.54
CA GLU A 83 -3.85 -11.36 14.24
C GLU A 83 -4.79 -10.46 13.43
N LEU A 84 -4.40 -10.19 12.21
CA LEU A 84 -5.27 -9.62 11.20
C LEU A 84 -6.20 -10.73 10.69
N LYS A 85 -7.51 -10.56 10.86
CA LYS A 85 -8.49 -11.58 10.50
C LYS A 85 -8.85 -11.53 9.03
N ALA A 86 -9.32 -10.39 8.58
CA ALA A 86 -9.72 -10.14 7.20
C ALA A 86 -9.78 -8.64 6.93
N GLY A 87 -9.87 -8.26 5.68
CA GLY A 87 -10.18 -6.90 5.27
C GLY A 87 -11.36 -6.88 4.30
N VAL A 88 -11.99 -5.74 4.19
CA VAL A 88 -12.97 -5.48 3.14
C VAL A 88 -12.59 -4.19 2.43
N LEU A 89 -12.40 -4.29 1.12
CA LEU A 89 -12.09 -3.16 0.27
C LEU A 89 -13.05 -3.18 -0.93
N ASN A 90 -13.84 -2.12 -1.09
CA ASN A 90 -14.82 -1.99 -2.18
C ASN A 90 -15.68 -3.24 -2.33
N ASP A 91 -16.30 -3.68 -1.22
CA ASP A 91 -17.20 -4.84 -1.13
C ASP A 91 -16.57 -6.21 -1.49
N ARG A 92 -15.22 -6.26 -1.55
CA ARG A 92 -14.47 -7.50 -1.72
C ARG A 92 -13.75 -7.87 -0.42
N ALA A 93 -13.94 -9.11 0.03
CA ALA A 93 -13.18 -9.65 1.15
C ALA A 93 -11.72 -9.85 0.72
N LEU A 94 -10.81 -9.41 1.56
CA LEU A 94 -9.37 -9.57 1.39
C LEU A 94 -8.84 -10.58 2.39
N SER A 95 -8.05 -11.51 1.90
CA SER A 95 -7.29 -12.44 2.73
C SER A 95 -6.10 -11.77 3.40
N LYS A 96 -5.47 -12.46 4.37
CA LYS A 96 -4.25 -11.98 5.04
C LYS A 96 -3.13 -11.69 4.03
N ASP A 97 -2.94 -12.55 3.04
CA ASP A 97 -1.89 -12.42 2.03
C ASP A 97 -2.12 -11.22 1.11
N GLU A 98 -3.38 -10.95 0.76
CA GLU A 98 -3.75 -9.78 -0.03
C GLU A 98 -3.54 -8.47 0.73
N ILE A 99 -3.79 -8.46 2.05
CA ILE A 99 -3.52 -7.31 2.90
C ILE A 99 -2.01 -7.07 3.05
N GLU A 100 -1.21 -8.14 3.15
CA GLU A 100 0.24 -8.03 3.11
C GLU A 100 0.73 -7.46 1.78
N ALA A 101 0.17 -7.90 0.66
CA ALA A 101 0.48 -7.34 -0.65
C ALA A 101 0.12 -5.85 -0.73
N LEU A 102 -1.05 -5.45 -0.19
CA LEU A 102 -1.46 -4.04 -0.10
C LEU A 102 -0.51 -3.20 0.77
N SER A 103 0.03 -3.74 1.85
CA SER A 103 0.96 -3.03 2.72
C SER A 103 2.29 -2.68 2.03
N LYS A 104 2.68 -3.47 1.02
CA LYS A 104 3.89 -3.25 0.21
C LYS A 104 3.69 -2.20 -0.88
N LEU A 105 2.44 -1.81 -1.17
CA LEU A 105 2.14 -0.81 -2.18
C LEU A 105 2.40 0.60 -1.64
N PRO A 106 2.95 1.49 -2.47
CA PRO A 106 3.09 2.90 -2.12
C PRO A 106 1.73 3.60 -2.03
N GLY A 107 1.72 4.81 -1.51
CA GLY A 107 0.52 5.64 -1.41
C GLY A 107 -0.16 5.87 -2.76
N LEU A 108 -1.44 6.22 -2.70
CA LEU A 108 -2.34 6.31 -3.86
C LEU A 108 -1.83 7.31 -4.93
N GLU A 109 -1.20 8.41 -4.50
CA GLU A 109 -0.62 9.41 -5.41
C GLU A 109 0.56 8.84 -6.19
N VAL A 110 1.43 8.06 -5.52
CA VAL A 110 2.57 7.41 -6.17
C VAL A 110 2.11 6.34 -7.16
N LEU A 111 1.07 5.58 -6.82
CA LEU A 111 0.46 4.61 -7.74
C LEU A 111 -0.12 5.28 -8.99
N ARG A 112 -0.80 6.42 -8.82
CA ARG A 112 -1.29 7.22 -9.94
C ARG A 112 -0.16 7.76 -10.82
N ALA A 113 0.91 8.26 -10.20
CA ALA A 113 2.09 8.73 -10.92
C ALA A 113 2.77 7.59 -11.69
N GLN A 114 2.89 6.40 -11.10
CA GLN A 114 3.42 5.22 -11.77
C GLN A 114 2.54 4.80 -12.97
N LEU A 115 1.22 4.81 -12.81
CA LEU A 115 0.29 4.50 -13.90
C LEU A 115 0.46 5.49 -15.05
N LEU A 116 0.52 6.80 -14.77
CA LEU A 116 0.76 7.82 -15.78
C LEU A 116 2.13 7.63 -16.46
N GLY A 117 3.16 7.30 -15.70
CA GLY A 117 4.48 6.96 -16.22
C GLY A 117 4.44 5.78 -17.19
N LEU A 118 3.72 4.70 -16.83
CA LEU A 118 3.54 3.54 -17.70
C LEU A 118 2.80 3.88 -19.00
N LEU A 119 1.79 4.74 -18.94
CA LEU A 119 1.05 5.19 -20.13
C LEU A 119 1.89 6.05 -21.07
N THR A 120 2.83 6.83 -20.54
CA THR A 120 3.74 7.68 -21.34
C THR A 120 5.01 6.94 -21.79
N GLN A 121 5.29 5.78 -21.21
CA GLN A 121 6.50 5.00 -21.48
C GLN A 121 6.67 4.61 -22.97
N PRO A 122 5.64 4.16 -23.70
CA PRO A 122 5.78 3.84 -25.12
C PRO A 122 6.27 5.04 -25.96
N SER A 123 5.70 6.21 -25.74
CA SER A 123 6.09 7.44 -26.44
C SER A 123 7.51 7.87 -26.10
N THR A 124 7.87 7.80 -24.84
CA THR A 124 9.23 8.11 -24.36
C THR A 124 10.25 7.10 -24.89
N GLY A 125 9.90 5.82 -24.95
CA GLY A 125 10.74 4.77 -25.55
C GLY A 125 11.02 5.04 -27.03
N PHE A 126 10.00 5.45 -27.78
CA PHE A 126 10.14 5.78 -29.20
C PHE A 126 11.08 6.97 -29.42
N VAL A 127 10.90 8.06 -28.67
CA VAL A 127 11.79 9.24 -28.74
C VAL A 127 13.22 8.87 -28.34
N ARG A 128 13.41 8.01 -27.34
CA ARG A 128 14.74 7.55 -26.92
C ARG A 128 15.45 6.78 -28.03
N ILE A 129 14.75 5.92 -28.77
CA ILE A 129 15.32 5.15 -29.88
C ILE A 129 15.75 6.10 -31.01
N ILE A 130 14.90 7.06 -31.36
CA ILE A 130 15.24 8.04 -32.43
C ILE A 130 16.47 8.87 -32.04
N ASN A 131 16.59 9.28 -30.77
CA ASN A 131 17.72 10.07 -30.27
C ASN A 131 18.98 9.21 -30.02
N ALA A 132 18.87 7.90 -29.88
CA ALA A 132 20.01 7.03 -29.61
C ALA A 132 21.04 7.02 -30.76
N VAL A 133 20.59 7.09 -31.99
CA VAL A 133 21.48 7.05 -33.18
C VAL A 133 22.37 8.29 -33.26
N PRO A 134 21.85 9.52 -33.24
CA PRO A 134 22.71 10.73 -33.27
C PRO A 134 23.55 10.87 -32.01
N GLN A 135 23.03 10.46 -30.83
CA GLN A 135 23.78 10.48 -29.58
C GLN A 135 24.97 9.51 -29.62
N GLY A 136 24.78 8.32 -30.19
CA GLY A 136 25.85 7.35 -30.40
C GLY A 136 27.00 7.91 -31.25
N LEU A 137 26.66 8.59 -32.33
CA LEU A 137 27.65 9.24 -33.20
C LEU A 137 28.43 10.33 -32.45
N VAL A 138 27.72 11.20 -31.73
CA VAL A 138 28.34 12.27 -30.92
C VAL A 138 29.29 11.69 -29.86
N ASN A 139 28.88 10.61 -29.20
CA ASN A 139 29.71 9.96 -28.19
C ASN A 139 31.01 9.39 -28.77
N VAL A 140 30.95 8.78 -29.96
CA VAL A 140 32.14 8.26 -30.68
C VAL A 140 33.05 9.41 -31.09
N LEU A 141 32.52 10.50 -31.61
CA LEU A 141 33.31 11.68 -31.95
C LEU A 141 33.97 12.31 -30.74
N GLN A 142 33.24 12.40 -29.62
CA GLN A 142 33.80 12.91 -28.34
C GLN A 142 34.89 12.00 -27.82
N ALA A 143 34.73 10.67 -27.90
CA ALA A 143 35.75 9.72 -27.49
C ALA A 143 37.05 9.90 -28.33
N LYS A 144 36.91 10.05 -29.65
CA LYS A 144 38.04 10.29 -30.55
C LYS A 144 38.77 11.60 -30.25
N VAL A 145 38.04 12.67 -29.99
CA VAL A 145 38.64 13.98 -29.60
C VAL A 145 39.40 13.87 -28.27
N ARG A 146 38.88 13.05 -27.32
CA ARG A 146 39.60 12.82 -26.06
C ARG A 146 40.87 12.01 -26.24
N GLU A 147 40.87 11.01 -27.14
CA GLU A 147 42.09 10.23 -27.46
C GLU A 147 43.16 11.10 -28.16
N GLU A 148 42.76 11.93 -29.13
CA GLU A 148 43.66 12.84 -29.85
C GLU A 148 44.13 14.00 -28.95
N GLY A 149 43.25 14.54 -28.07
CA GLY A 149 43.60 15.60 -27.13
C GLY A 149 44.47 15.15 -25.97
N GLY A 150 44.40 13.87 -25.56
CA GLY A 150 45.25 13.27 -24.51
C GLY A 150 46.64 12.88 -24.99
N ASN A 151 46.91 12.87 -26.29
CA ASN A 151 48.18 12.50 -26.88
C ASN A 151 49.11 13.71 -27.14
N ASN A 152 48.64 14.92 -26.81
CA ASN A 152 49.38 16.19 -27.00
C ASN A 152 49.72 16.90 -25.68
N ALA A 153 49.85 16.15 -24.56
CA ALA A 153 50.31 16.66 -23.27
C ALA A 153 51.50 15.86 -22.77
#